data_a37669981362e36fcd468e01fcf34b3c
#
_entry.id   a37669981362e36fcd468e01fcf34b3c
#
_cell.length_a   1.000
_cell.length_b   1.000
_cell.length_c   1.000
_cell.angle_alpha   90.00
_cell.angle_beta   90.00
_cell.angle_gamma   90.00
#
_symmetry.space_group_name_H-M   'P 1'
#
loop_
_entity.id
_entity.type
_entity.pdbx_description
1 polymer ?
#
loop_
_entity_poly.entity_id
_entity_poly.type
_entity_poly.pdbx_seq_one_letter_code
_entity_poly.pdbx_strand_id
1 'polypeptide(L)'
;RGVRRVVINCQAVSFIDSTGLAFLLTRARELMRREGLLSLVNASGEVVRFLEIARLVDILHVAGPARESIPAIPVGELPRWSKSVEVRQGIENLPYYRHRIAELLESLPLRRDERYDVALASGEALGNAYDHAGGIGCVLTVQAYGDRVVVEVLDRGAGYSIDETSEPVASEERGRGIKLMRMLV
;
A
#
# COMPACT_ATOMS: atom_id res chain seq x y z
N ARG A 1 21.94 -1.53 31.47
CA ARG A 1 20.64 -1.40 30.77
C ARG A 1 20.95 -1.27 29.28
N GLY A 2 20.56 -2.25 28.46
CA GLY A 2 20.81 -2.24 27.01
C GLY A 2 19.83 -1.31 26.27
N VAL A 3 20.23 -0.84 25.10
CA VAL A 3 19.35 -0.10 24.18
C VAL A 3 18.21 -1.01 23.73
N ARG A 4 16.98 -0.58 23.96
CA ARG A 4 15.77 -1.34 23.57
C ARG A 4 15.09 -0.76 22.32
N ARG A 5 15.38 0.49 21.96
CA ARG A 5 14.79 1.13 20.80
C ARG A 5 15.86 1.79 19.94
N VAL A 6 15.86 1.46 18.66
CA VAL A 6 16.69 2.10 17.63
C VAL A 6 15.79 2.63 16.52
N VAL A 7 15.94 3.90 16.22
CA VAL A 7 15.24 4.54 15.09
C VAL A 7 16.30 5.01 14.12
N ILE A 8 16.18 4.58 12.86
CA ILE A 8 17.08 4.96 11.78
C ILE A 8 16.33 5.91 10.85
N ASN A 9 16.83 7.15 10.73
CA ASN A 9 16.29 8.11 9.78
C ASN A 9 16.89 7.85 8.39
N CYS A 10 16.03 7.46 7.45
CA CYS A 10 16.39 7.13 6.08
C CYS A 10 16.17 8.28 5.09
N GLN A 11 15.93 9.51 5.56
CA GLN A 11 15.63 10.67 4.70
C GLN A 11 16.67 10.90 3.60
N ALA A 12 17.95 10.65 3.87
CA ALA A 12 19.05 10.80 2.91
C ALA A 12 19.42 9.47 2.22
N VAL A 13 18.66 8.39 2.44
CA VAL A 13 18.94 7.08 1.85
C VAL A 13 18.15 6.94 0.56
N SER A 14 18.85 6.86 -0.57
CA SER A 14 18.26 6.62 -1.89
C SER A 14 18.21 5.14 -2.26
N PHE A 15 19.10 4.33 -1.68
CA PHE A 15 19.22 2.90 -2.02
C PHE A 15 19.76 2.09 -0.84
N ILE A 16 19.32 0.84 -0.74
CA ILE A 16 19.85 -0.15 0.21
C ILE A 16 20.27 -1.38 -0.60
N ASP A 17 21.55 -1.73 -0.53
CA ASP A 17 22.06 -2.95 -1.14
C ASP A 17 21.83 -4.19 -0.26
N SER A 18 22.18 -5.35 -0.79
CA SER A 18 22.03 -6.62 -0.05
C SER A 18 22.83 -6.67 1.25
N THR A 19 23.96 -5.98 1.30
CA THR A 19 24.84 -5.91 2.50
C THR A 19 24.18 -5.05 3.58
N GLY A 20 23.69 -3.87 3.22
CA GLY A 20 22.94 -2.99 4.11
C GLY A 20 21.69 -3.68 4.64
N LEU A 21 20.97 -4.37 3.76
CA LEU A 21 19.79 -5.14 4.14
C LEU A 21 20.11 -6.26 5.14
N ALA A 22 21.16 -7.05 4.90
CA ALA A 22 21.60 -8.10 5.81
C ALA A 22 22.01 -7.53 7.17
N PHE A 23 22.68 -6.37 7.18
CA PHE A 23 23.04 -5.67 8.41
C PHE A 23 21.79 -5.25 9.20
N LEU A 24 20.82 -4.58 8.56
CA LEU A 24 19.57 -4.15 9.19
C LEU A 24 18.81 -5.31 9.79
N LEU A 25 18.67 -6.41 9.05
CA LEU A 25 17.99 -7.61 9.52
C LEU A 25 18.68 -8.26 10.72
N THR A 26 20.02 -8.33 10.70
CA THR A 26 20.79 -8.87 11.81
C THR A 26 20.56 -8.04 13.07
N ARG A 27 20.61 -6.72 12.96
CA ARG A 27 20.38 -5.80 14.09
C ARG A 27 18.95 -5.83 14.59
N ALA A 28 17.97 -5.89 13.68
CA ALA A 28 16.56 -6.04 14.06
C ALA A 28 16.35 -7.33 14.87
N ARG A 29 16.86 -8.47 14.39
CA ARG A 29 16.78 -9.75 15.10
C ARG A 29 17.48 -9.74 16.46
N GLU A 30 18.64 -9.11 16.59
CA GLU A 30 19.34 -8.96 17.86
C GLU A 30 18.53 -8.13 18.86
N LEU A 31 17.91 -7.04 18.41
CA LEU A 31 17.06 -6.21 19.25
C LEU A 31 15.79 -6.97 19.66
N MET A 32 15.12 -7.65 18.74
CA MET A 32 13.93 -8.45 19.04
C MET A 32 14.20 -9.54 20.10
N ARG A 33 15.36 -10.21 20.08
CA ARG A 33 15.75 -11.17 21.12
C ARG A 33 15.87 -10.54 22.51
N ARG A 34 16.05 -9.23 22.59
CA ARG A 34 16.16 -8.43 23.82
C ARG A 34 14.90 -7.62 24.11
N GLU A 35 13.77 -8.01 23.50
CA GLU A 35 12.49 -7.27 23.58
C GLU A 35 12.64 -5.81 23.13
N GLY A 36 13.52 -5.56 22.20
CA GLY A 36 13.74 -4.25 21.60
C GLY A 36 13.20 -4.16 20.18
N LEU A 37 13.20 -2.95 19.65
CA LEU A 37 12.62 -2.61 18.35
C LEU A 37 13.59 -1.77 17.52
N LEU A 38 13.72 -2.12 16.24
CA LEU A 38 14.37 -1.29 15.23
C LEU A 38 13.30 -0.78 14.26
N SER A 39 13.30 0.53 14.01
CA SER A 39 12.40 1.17 13.05
C SER A 39 13.17 2.00 12.05
N LEU A 40 12.74 1.97 10.78
CA LEU A 40 13.22 2.86 9.73
C LEU A 40 12.16 3.95 9.53
N VAL A 41 12.54 5.21 9.59
CA VAL A 41 11.64 6.35 9.40
C VAL A 41 12.11 7.24 8.26
N ASN A 42 11.19 7.96 7.65
CA ASN A 42 11.43 8.85 6.50
C ASN A 42 12.09 8.11 5.31
N ALA A 43 11.79 6.84 5.11
CA ALA A 43 12.28 6.09 3.98
C ALA A 43 11.66 6.63 2.68
N SER A 44 12.47 6.79 1.63
CA SER A 44 11.95 7.17 0.30
C SER A 44 11.02 6.10 -0.25
N GLY A 45 10.11 6.48 -1.16
CA GLY A 45 9.21 5.51 -1.79
C GLY A 45 9.94 4.35 -2.48
N GLU A 46 11.11 4.58 -3.03
CA GLU A 46 11.96 3.55 -3.64
C GLU A 46 12.49 2.55 -2.61
N VAL A 47 12.95 3.06 -1.46
CA VAL A 47 13.43 2.23 -0.34
C VAL A 47 12.29 1.44 0.26
N VAL A 48 11.14 2.07 0.51
CA VAL A 48 9.92 1.38 1.00
C VAL A 48 9.53 0.26 0.06
N ARG A 49 9.42 0.55 -1.24
CA ARG A 49 9.07 -0.44 -2.27
C ARG A 49 10.04 -1.62 -2.33
N PHE A 50 11.35 -1.35 -2.24
CA PHE A 50 12.34 -2.41 -2.19
C PHE A 50 12.16 -3.32 -0.97
N LEU A 51 11.91 -2.73 0.21
CA LEU A 51 11.67 -3.46 1.45
C LEU A 51 10.35 -4.24 1.43
N GLU A 52 9.32 -3.74 0.74
CA GLU A 52 8.06 -4.44 0.51
C GLU A 52 8.24 -5.69 -0.36
N ILE A 53 8.94 -5.54 -1.50
CA ILE A 53 9.29 -6.68 -2.37
C ILE A 53 10.07 -7.73 -1.59
N ALA A 54 10.98 -7.31 -0.71
CA ALA A 54 11.75 -8.18 0.17
C ALA A 54 10.93 -8.72 1.36
N ARG A 55 9.67 -8.30 1.56
CA ARG A 55 8.80 -8.64 2.69
C ARG A 55 9.39 -8.28 4.07
N LEU A 56 10.05 -7.15 4.17
CA LEU A 56 10.79 -6.72 5.34
C LEU A 56 10.21 -5.50 6.06
N VAL A 57 9.15 -4.90 5.52
CA VAL A 57 8.51 -3.70 6.06
C VAL A 57 8.06 -3.93 7.51
N ASP A 58 7.41 -5.06 7.79
CA ASP A 58 6.92 -5.38 9.13
C ASP A 58 8.07 -5.71 10.10
N ILE A 59 9.10 -6.41 9.63
CA ILE A 59 10.27 -6.77 10.46
C ILE A 59 11.09 -5.55 10.84
N LEU A 60 11.20 -4.58 9.92
CA LEU A 60 11.98 -3.37 10.10
C LEU A 60 11.14 -2.17 10.53
N HIS A 61 9.85 -2.35 10.77
CA HIS A 61 8.91 -1.29 11.16
C HIS A 61 9.12 -0.01 10.33
N VAL A 62 8.97 -0.15 9.01
CA VAL A 62 9.27 0.92 8.05
C VAL A 62 8.14 1.93 8.00
N ALA A 63 8.47 3.19 8.18
CA ALA A 63 7.57 4.31 7.93
C ALA A 63 8.13 5.17 6.79
N GLY A 64 7.32 5.41 5.78
CA GLY A 64 7.62 6.34 4.69
C GLY A 64 7.62 7.80 5.16
N PRO A 65 7.92 8.75 4.26
CA PRO A 65 7.79 10.17 4.55
C PRO A 65 6.35 10.49 4.91
N ALA A 66 6.18 11.41 5.88
CA ALA A 66 4.85 11.91 6.20
C ALA A 66 4.23 12.54 4.93
N ARG A 67 3.09 12.03 4.50
CA ARG A 67 2.37 12.59 3.35
C ARG A 67 1.56 13.78 3.82
N GLU A 68 1.54 14.83 3.01
CA GLU A 68 0.61 15.93 3.22
C GLU A 68 -0.82 15.41 3.04
N SER A 69 -1.73 15.85 3.92
CA SER A 69 -3.14 15.48 3.76
C SER A 69 -3.70 16.14 2.51
N ILE A 70 -4.23 15.34 1.61
CA ILE A 70 -4.90 15.83 0.42
C ILE A 70 -6.28 16.38 0.83
N PRO A 71 -6.61 17.64 0.53
CA PRO A 71 -7.91 18.21 0.86
C PRO A 71 -9.06 17.37 0.28
N ALA A 72 -10.19 17.33 0.96
CA ALA A 72 -11.37 16.66 0.44
C ALA A 72 -11.79 17.26 -0.91
N ILE A 73 -12.35 16.43 -1.78
CA ILE A 73 -12.91 16.91 -3.06
C ILE A 73 -14.08 17.84 -2.75
N PRO A 74 -14.12 19.05 -3.32
CA PRO A 74 -15.23 19.96 -3.12
C PRO A 74 -16.58 19.32 -3.53
N VAL A 75 -17.62 19.62 -2.79
CA VAL A 75 -18.95 19.11 -3.09
C VAL A 75 -19.39 19.62 -4.48
N GLY A 76 -19.73 18.68 -5.36
CA GLY A 76 -20.16 18.99 -6.74
C GLY A 76 -19.03 19.08 -7.75
N GLU A 77 -17.77 18.90 -7.36
CA GLU A 77 -16.68 18.77 -8.33
C GLU A 77 -16.80 17.45 -9.08
N LEU A 78 -16.82 17.55 -10.41
CA LEU A 78 -16.88 16.39 -11.30
C LEU A 78 -15.48 16.00 -11.79
N PRO A 79 -15.19 14.71 -11.92
CA PRO A 79 -13.93 14.27 -12.50
C PRO A 79 -13.85 14.69 -13.97
N ARG A 80 -12.68 15.10 -14.42
CA ARG A 80 -12.39 15.41 -15.84
C ARG A 80 -12.43 14.16 -16.71
N TRP A 81 -12.18 13.03 -16.11
CA TRP A 81 -12.19 11.72 -16.75
C TRP A 81 -12.57 10.65 -15.73
N SER A 82 -13.37 9.69 -16.15
CA SER A 82 -13.78 8.57 -15.31
C SER A 82 -13.92 7.31 -16.15
N LYS A 83 -13.47 6.18 -15.63
CA LYS A 83 -13.66 4.88 -16.25
C LYS A 83 -13.82 3.79 -15.21
N SER A 84 -14.78 2.89 -15.43
CA SER A 84 -15.04 1.75 -14.54
C SER A 84 -14.66 0.45 -15.20
N VAL A 85 -14.19 -0.49 -14.37
CA VAL A 85 -13.90 -1.87 -14.71
C VAL A 85 -14.76 -2.74 -13.83
N GLU A 86 -15.64 -3.53 -14.43
CA GLU A 86 -16.46 -4.50 -13.72
C GLU A 86 -15.70 -5.81 -13.58
N VAL A 87 -15.57 -6.28 -12.35
CA VAL A 87 -15.04 -7.59 -11.99
C VAL A 87 -16.21 -8.52 -11.72
N ARG A 88 -16.46 -9.44 -12.63
CA ARG A 88 -17.63 -10.32 -12.57
C ARG A 88 -17.42 -11.49 -11.63
N GLN A 89 -18.51 -12.04 -11.13
CA GLN A 89 -18.53 -13.26 -10.35
C GLN A 89 -17.85 -14.42 -11.10
N GLY A 90 -17.09 -15.26 -10.39
CA GLY A 90 -16.45 -16.46 -10.93
C GLY A 90 -15.21 -16.21 -11.78
N ILE A 91 -14.72 -14.96 -11.85
CA ILE A 91 -13.46 -14.66 -12.54
C ILE A 91 -12.33 -14.65 -11.52
N GLU A 92 -11.53 -15.69 -11.52
CA GLU A 92 -10.36 -15.85 -10.64
C GLU A 92 -9.09 -15.14 -11.18
N ASN A 93 -9.19 -14.42 -12.29
CA ASN A 93 -8.05 -13.82 -12.95
C ASN A 93 -7.75 -12.40 -12.47
N LEU A 94 -7.46 -12.22 -11.18
CA LEU A 94 -7.03 -10.94 -10.62
C LEU A 94 -5.82 -10.30 -11.34
N PRO A 95 -4.80 -11.06 -11.81
CA PRO A 95 -3.72 -10.51 -12.62
C PRO A 95 -4.19 -9.79 -13.90
N TYR A 96 -5.23 -10.27 -14.56
CA TYR A 96 -5.82 -9.59 -15.72
C TYR A 96 -6.36 -8.20 -15.34
N TYR A 97 -7.10 -8.09 -14.24
CA TYR A 97 -7.65 -6.81 -13.80
C TYR A 97 -6.56 -5.86 -13.32
N ARG A 98 -5.52 -6.34 -12.65
CA ARG A 98 -4.34 -5.53 -12.30
C ARG A 98 -3.67 -4.94 -13.54
N HIS A 99 -3.54 -5.73 -14.60
CA HIS A 99 -3.01 -5.24 -15.87
C HIS A 99 -3.92 -4.18 -16.51
N ARG A 100 -5.24 -4.41 -16.51
CA ARG A 100 -6.21 -3.42 -17.02
C ARG A 100 -6.17 -2.11 -16.24
N ILE A 101 -5.99 -2.15 -14.94
CA ILE A 101 -5.81 -0.94 -14.12
C ILE A 101 -4.54 -0.21 -14.54
N ALA A 102 -3.43 -0.92 -14.68
CA ALA A 102 -2.16 -0.33 -15.11
C ALA A 102 -2.29 0.37 -16.47
N GLU A 103 -2.95 -0.27 -17.46
CA GLU A 103 -3.24 0.34 -18.77
C GLU A 103 -4.08 1.63 -18.65
N LEU A 104 -5.10 1.64 -17.78
CA LEU A 104 -5.91 2.84 -17.55
C LEU A 104 -5.09 3.98 -16.97
N LEU A 105 -4.20 3.68 -16.04
CA LEU A 105 -3.33 4.66 -15.40
C LEU A 105 -2.27 5.23 -16.35
N GLU A 106 -1.89 4.49 -17.42
CA GLU A 106 -0.95 5.00 -18.44
C GLU A 106 -1.48 6.23 -19.18
N SER A 107 -2.79 6.33 -19.34
CA SER A 107 -3.43 7.46 -20.01
C SER A 107 -3.55 8.73 -19.12
N LEU A 108 -3.22 8.63 -17.84
CA LEU A 108 -3.34 9.71 -16.88
C LEU A 108 -1.99 10.43 -16.66
N PRO A 109 -2.03 11.74 -16.29
CA PRO A 109 -0.83 12.54 -16.07
C PRO A 109 -0.15 12.22 -14.73
N LEU A 110 0.12 10.93 -14.50
CA LEU A 110 0.82 10.43 -13.33
C LEU A 110 2.28 10.14 -13.66
N ARG A 111 3.17 10.38 -12.73
CA ARG A 111 4.56 9.94 -12.83
C ARG A 111 4.62 8.40 -12.80
N ARG A 112 5.76 7.84 -13.21
CA ARG A 112 5.94 6.39 -13.30
C ARG A 112 5.81 5.70 -11.94
N ASP A 113 6.39 6.29 -10.89
CA ASP A 113 6.30 5.80 -9.51
C ASP A 113 4.87 5.89 -8.97
N GLU A 114 4.18 7.01 -9.18
CA GLU A 114 2.77 7.18 -8.79
C GLU A 114 1.86 6.16 -9.47
N ARG A 115 2.04 5.92 -10.77
CA ARG A 115 1.28 4.89 -11.50
C ARG A 115 1.46 3.50 -10.91
N TYR A 116 2.71 3.17 -10.54
CA TYR A 116 3.01 1.90 -9.91
C TYR A 116 2.33 1.78 -8.54
N ASP A 117 2.43 2.82 -7.71
CA ASP A 117 1.84 2.83 -6.37
C ASP A 117 0.32 2.73 -6.41
N VAL A 118 -0.33 3.52 -7.29
CA VAL A 118 -1.79 3.45 -7.49
C VAL A 118 -2.21 2.08 -8.04
N ALA A 119 -1.47 1.51 -8.99
CA ALA A 119 -1.79 0.18 -9.53
C ALA A 119 -1.67 -0.92 -8.46
N LEU A 120 -0.65 -0.84 -7.60
CA LEU A 120 -0.45 -1.79 -6.51
C LEU A 120 -1.54 -1.66 -5.45
N ALA A 121 -1.82 -0.43 -4.99
CA ALA A 121 -2.89 -0.16 -4.03
C ALA A 121 -4.27 -0.60 -4.55
N SER A 122 -4.55 -0.31 -5.83
CA SER A 122 -5.80 -0.74 -6.48
C SER A 122 -5.90 -2.26 -6.58
N GLY A 123 -4.77 -2.94 -6.83
CA GLY A 123 -4.71 -4.40 -6.87
C GLY A 123 -5.01 -5.05 -5.52
N GLU A 124 -4.54 -4.45 -4.43
CA GLU A 124 -4.85 -4.89 -3.07
C GLU A 124 -6.32 -4.63 -2.70
N ALA A 125 -6.85 -3.43 -3.03
CA ALA A 125 -8.26 -3.11 -2.82
C ALA A 125 -9.18 -4.08 -3.59
N LEU A 126 -8.82 -4.39 -4.84
CA LEU A 126 -9.54 -5.34 -5.68
C LEU A 126 -9.51 -6.76 -5.11
N GLY A 127 -8.35 -7.23 -4.62
CA GLY A 127 -8.22 -8.52 -3.95
C GLY A 127 -9.08 -8.60 -2.71
N ASN A 128 -9.04 -7.58 -1.86
CA ASN A 128 -9.87 -7.50 -0.66
C ASN A 128 -11.37 -7.53 -1.01
N ALA A 129 -11.81 -6.72 -1.98
CA ALA A 129 -13.19 -6.69 -2.42
C ALA A 129 -13.65 -8.05 -2.96
N TYR A 130 -12.81 -8.73 -3.74
CA TYR A 130 -13.12 -10.06 -4.26
C TYR A 130 -13.26 -11.11 -3.16
N ASP A 131 -12.30 -11.16 -2.23
CA ASP A 131 -12.27 -12.13 -1.14
C ASP A 131 -13.41 -11.92 -0.13
N HIS A 132 -13.73 -10.67 0.19
CA HIS A 132 -14.76 -10.34 1.18
C HIS A 132 -16.18 -10.31 0.61
N ALA A 133 -16.34 -10.09 -0.68
CA ALA A 133 -17.64 -10.16 -1.34
C ALA A 133 -18.09 -11.59 -1.66
N GLY A 134 -17.36 -12.62 -1.22
CA GLY A 134 -17.70 -14.01 -1.49
C GLY A 134 -17.71 -14.36 -2.98
N GLY A 135 -16.90 -13.70 -3.80
CA GLY A 135 -16.83 -13.90 -5.23
C GLY A 135 -17.99 -13.32 -6.04
N ILE A 136 -18.83 -12.47 -5.45
CA ILE A 136 -19.99 -11.87 -6.14
C ILE A 136 -19.58 -10.86 -7.21
N GLY A 137 -18.33 -10.40 -7.15
CA GLY A 137 -17.78 -9.38 -8.02
C GLY A 137 -17.80 -7.98 -7.40
N CYS A 138 -17.10 -7.07 -8.04
CA CYS A 138 -16.99 -5.67 -7.61
C CYS A 138 -16.83 -4.75 -8.82
N VAL A 139 -16.95 -3.45 -8.59
CA VAL A 139 -16.69 -2.43 -9.59
C VAL A 139 -15.53 -1.58 -9.11
N LEU A 140 -14.52 -1.44 -9.96
CA LEU A 140 -13.42 -0.51 -9.75
C LEU A 140 -13.63 0.69 -10.66
N THR A 141 -13.61 1.90 -10.11
CA THR A 141 -13.74 3.15 -10.85
C THR A 141 -12.48 3.99 -10.64
N VAL A 142 -11.86 4.41 -11.73
CA VAL A 142 -10.74 5.35 -11.74
C VAL A 142 -11.27 6.70 -12.20
N GLN A 143 -11.00 7.74 -11.41
CA GLN A 143 -11.43 9.12 -11.67
C GLN A 143 -10.22 10.06 -11.62
N ALA A 144 -10.07 10.91 -12.64
CA ALA A 144 -9.04 11.93 -12.68
C ALA A 144 -9.65 13.31 -12.47
N TYR A 145 -9.18 14.03 -11.47
CA TYR A 145 -9.49 15.42 -11.16
C TYR A 145 -8.35 16.34 -11.63
N GLY A 146 -8.41 17.59 -11.28
CA GLY A 146 -7.38 18.58 -11.68
C GLY A 146 -6.04 18.34 -11.02
N ASP A 147 -6.03 17.83 -9.79
CA ASP A 147 -4.89 17.73 -8.89
C ASP A 147 -4.66 16.30 -8.35
N ARG A 148 -5.56 15.36 -8.63
CA ARG A 148 -5.49 14.00 -8.09
C ARG A 148 -6.15 12.96 -8.96
N VAL A 149 -5.80 11.70 -8.70
CA VAL A 149 -6.51 10.52 -9.20
C VAL A 149 -7.14 9.81 -8.00
N VAL A 150 -8.41 9.43 -8.14
CA VAL A 150 -9.15 8.65 -7.15
C VAL A 150 -9.46 7.29 -7.73
N VAL A 151 -9.20 6.25 -6.98
CA VAL A 151 -9.63 4.90 -7.31
C VAL A 151 -10.61 4.43 -6.24
N GLU A 152 -11.79 4.08 -6.67
CA GLU A 152 -12.86 3.55 -5.84
C GLU A 152 -13.11 2.10 -6.19
N VAL A 153 -13.20 1.23 -5.19
CA VAL A 153 -13.58 -0.17 -5.34
C VAL A 153 -14.84 -0.40 -4.53
N LEU A 154 -15.93 -0.71 -5.23
CA LEU A 154 -17.23 -0.97 -4.64
C LEU A 154 -17.56 -2.45 -4.77
N ASP A 155 -17.68 -3.15 -3.67
CA ASP A 155 -18.16 -4.52 -3.61
C ASP A 155 -19.61 -4.60 -3.11
N ARG A 156 -20.19 -5.80 -3.17
CA ARG A 156 -21.54 -6.10 -2.67
C ARG A 156 -21.53 -6.97 -1.41
N GLY A 157 -20.39 -7.05 -0.74
CA GLY A 157 -20.23 -7.80 0.50
C GLY A 157 -20.93 -7.13 1.68
N ALA A 158 -20.92 -7.82 2.82
CA ALA A 158 -21.50 -7.31 4.06
C ALA A 158 -20.66 -6.17 4.69
N GLY A 159 -19.54 -5.83 4.07
CA GLY A 159 -18.57 -4.91 4.63
C GLY A 159 -17.77 -5.49 5.80
N TYR A 160 -16.81 -4.76 6.29
CA TYR A 160 -16.06 -5.08 7.50
C TYR A 160 -15.67 -3.79 8.22
N SER A 161 -15.57 -3.86 9.53
CA SER A 161 -15.06 -2.73 10.31
C SER A 161 -13.53 -2.83 10.42
N ILE A 162 -12.86 -1.72 10.16
CA ILE A 162 -11.42 -1.58 10.39
C ILE A 162 -11.26 -1.10 11.83
N ASP A 163 -10.67 -1.91 12.69
CA ASP A 163 -10.23 -1.45 13.99
C ASP A 163 -8.90 -0.67 13.80
N GLU A 164 -8.99 0.64 13.86
CA GLU A 164 -7.83 1.54 13.70
C GLU A 164 -6.83 1.44 14.85
N THR A 165 -7.22 0.83 15.95
CA THR A 165 -6.40 0.71 17.17
C THR A 165 -5.64 -0.61 17.25
N SER A 166 -6.04 -1.64 16.51
CA SER A 166 -5.35 -2.93 16.50
C SER A 166 -4.18 -2.92 15.52
N GLU A 167 -2.97 -3.10 16.04
CA GLU A 167 -1.84 -3.46 15.17
C GLU A 167 -2.09 -4.88 14.64
N PRO A 168 -2.08 -5.09 13.31
CA PRO A 168 -2.26 -6.43 12.76
C PRO A 168 -1.13 -7.35 13.25
N VAL A 169 -1.53 -8.46 13.85
CA VAL A 169 -0.59 -9.50 14.29
C VAL A 169 0.13 -10.04 13.05
N ALA A 170 1.44 -10.23 13.12
CA ALA A 170 2.30 -10.64 11.99
C ALA A 170 1.88 -11.97 11.31
N SER A 171 1.00 -12.74 11.94
CA SER A 171 0.43 -13.99 11.42
C SER A 171 -0.85 -13.81 10.59
N GLU A 172 -1.47 -12.63 10.59
CA GLU A 172 -2.69 -12.39 9.84
C GLU A 172 -2.35 -11.82 8.46
N GLU A 173 -2.63 -12.57 7.41
CA GLU A 173 -2.53 -12.09 6.01
C GLU A 173 -3.51 -10.95 5.73
N ARG A 174 -4.57 -10.87 6.53
CA ARG A 174 -5.66 -9.91 6.47
C ARG A 174 -5.24 -8.58 7.03
N GLY A 175 -4.88 -7.65 6.81
CA GLY A 175 -4.50 -6.33 7.38
C GLY A 175 -3.29 -5.72 6.69
N ARG A 176 -2.49 -6.56 6.04
CA ARG A 176 -1.31 -6.09 5.31
C ARG A 176 -1.69 -5.26 4.08
N GLY A 177 -2.74 -5.66 3.36
CA GLY A 177 -3.21 -4.94 2.17
C GLY A 177 -3.68 -3.52 2.47
N ILE A 178 -4.44 -3.32 3.56
CA ILE A 178 -4.93 -1.99 3.97
C ILE A 178 -3.76 -1.09 4.41
N LYS A 179 -2.81 -1.65 5.18
CA LYS A 179 -1.61 -0.93 5.59
C LYS A 179 -0.77 -0.54 4.38
N LEU A 180 -0.61 -1.46 3.41
CA LEU A 180 0.08 -1.20 2.16
C LEU A 180 -0.61 -0.09 1.37
N MET A 181 -1.92 -0.14 1.20
CA MET A 181 -2.67 0.93 0.52
C MET A 181 -2.44 2.29 1.19
N ARG A 182 -2.53 2.38 2.51
CA ARG A 182 -2.27 3.63 3.27
C ARG A 182 -0.84 4.15 3.13
N MET A 183 0.11 3.29 2.78
CA MET A 183 1.51 3.69 2.56
C MET A 183 1.77 4.16 1.13
N LEU A 184 0.97 3.71 0.17
CA LEU A 184 1.16 3.98 -1.26
C LEU A 184 0.33 5.16 -1.77
N VAL A 185 -0.83 5.41 -1.18
CA VAL A 185 -1.80 6.42 -1.65
C VAL A 185 -2.37 7.26 -0.52
#